data_fcdd5a0271b4b530eabaee81dae0b25c
#
_entry.id   fcdd5a0271b4b530eabaee81dae0b25c
#
_cell.length_a   1.000
_cell.length_b   1.000
_cell.length_c   1.000
_cell.angle_alpha   90.00
_cell.angle_beta   90.00
_cell.angle_gamma   90.00
#
_symmetry.space_group_name_H-M   'P 1'
#
loop_
_entity.id
_entity.type
_entity.pdbx_description
1 polymer ?
#
loop_
_entity_poly.entity_id
_entity_poly.type
_entity_poly.pdbx_seq_one_letter_code
_entity_poly.pdbx_strand_id
1 'polypeptide(L)'
;MDNSIKDINHSLSIQAETLGEPAKTEASWYAMRVFMNKEALCRDLFNLFNNVLKDPDQMKNTFPEDMMGDVMEYYAPFVKERHVNSQGKKIVVERPLIPSLFFMRSNKRQALCLERELCGKARLYRQLVDFDPQPIAIPNRQMQMFMMVS
;
A
#
# COMPACT_ATOMS: atom_id res chain seq x y z
N MET A 1 -27.16 8.55 20.25
CA MET A 1 -26.90 7.88 19.77
C MET A 1 -26.75 7.78 19.39
N ASP A 2 -26.68 8.05 19.43
CA ASP A 2 -26.40 7.47 18.88
C ASP A 2 -26.25 7.27 18.59
N ASN A 3 -26.35 7.29 19.01
CA ASN A 3 -26.01 6.61 18.66
C ASN A 3 -26.44 6.21 18.29
N SER A 4 -26.96 6.17 18.32
CA SER A 4 -26.96 5.55 17.59
C SER A 4 -27.02 5.71 16.58
N ILE A 5 -27.30 6.36 16.14
CA ILE A 5 -26.85 6.41 15.06
C ILE A 5 -25.73 6.90 14.98
N LYS A 6 -25.49 7.35 15.72
CA LYS A 6 -24.32 7.40 15.87
C LYS A 6 -23.80 6.40 16.38
N ASP A 7 -24.46 5.92 17.06
CA ASP A 7 -23.98 4.81 17.34
C ASP A 7 -24.36 3.97 16.51
N ILE A 8 -25.39 4.27 16.15
CA ILE A 8 -25.50 3.62 15.15
C ILE A 8 -24.84 4.21 14.31
N ASN A 9 -24.75 5.23 14.32
CA ASN A 9 -23.83 5.72 13.67
C ASN A 9 -22.71 5.69 14.29
N HIS A 10 -22.76 5.68 15.38
CA HIS A 10 -21.65 5.33 15.95
C HIS A 10 -21.44 3.97 15.90
N SER A 11 -22.36 3.47 16.14
CA SER A 11 -22.20 2.21 15.91
C SER A 11 -22.37 2.07 14.59
N LEU A 12 -22.92 2.90 14.03
CA LEU A 12 -22.86 2.96 12.80
C LEU A 12 -21.89 3.74 12.41
N SER A 13 -21.63 4.63 13.05
CA SER A 13 -20.49 5.15 12.85
C SER A 13 -19.54 4.33 13.36
N ILE A 14 -19.80 3.81 14.17
CA ILE A 14 -18.98 2.85 14.60
C ILE A 14 -19.22 1.75 13.84
N GLN A 15 -20.18 1.71 13.41
CA GLN A 15 -20.37 0.84 12.56
C GLN A 15 -20.22 1.42 11.32
N ALA A 16 -20.41 2.54 11.13
CA ALA A 16 -20.08 3.14 10.01
C ALA A 16 -18.67 3.22 10.06
N GLU A 17 -18.25 3.36 10.94
CA GLU A 17 -17.00 3.21 11.12
C GLU A 17 -16.62 1.87 10.96
N THR A 18 -17.17 1.11 11.47
CA THR A 18 -16.76 -0.23 11.33
C THR A 18 -17.14 -0.74 9.99
N LEU A 19 -18.16 -0.22 9.38
CA LEU A 19 -18.49 -0.73 8.08
C LEU A 19 -17.83 0.12 7.04
N GLY A 20 -17.45 1.28 7.41
CA GLY A 20 -16.84 2.18 6.46
C GLY A 20 -15.36 2.05 6.44
N GLU A 21 -14.71 2.97 7.06
CA GLU A 21 -13.27 3.02 7.00
C GLU A 21 -12.63 2.53 8.25
N PRO A 22 -11.48 1.94 8.16
CA PRO A 22 -10.70 1.62 9.34
C PRO A 22 -10.25 2.90 10.03
N ALA A 23 -9.90 2.82 11.28
CA ALA A 23 -9.35 3.95 12.01
C ALA A 23 -8.07 4.42 11.33
N LYS A 24 -7.71 5.70 11.51
CA LYS A 24 -6.55 6.24 10.83
C LYS A 24 -5.27 5.49 11.14
N THR A 25 -5.16 4.92 12.32
CA THR A 25 -3.97 4.19 12.71
C THR A 25 -4.09 2.69 12.46
N GLU A 26 -5.26 2.24 12.00
CA GLU A 26 -5.47 0.83 11.79
C GLU A 26 -4.91 0.40 10.44
N ALA A 27 -4.16 -0.68 10.42
CA ALA A 27 -3.55 -1.16 9.18
C ALA A 27 -4.56 -1.93 8.34
N SER A 28 -4.52 -1.68 7.06
CA SER A 28 -5.33 -2.39 6.08
C SER A 28 -4.49 -2.61 4.85
N TRP A 29 -4.91 -3.53 4.00
CA TRP A 29 -4.26 -3.71 2.71
C TRP A 29 -4.87 -2.76 1.69
N TYR A 30 -3.99 -2.15 0.89
CA TYR A 30 -4.38 -1.27 -0.19
C TYR A 30 -3.65 -1.71 -1.45
N ALA A 31 -4.28 -1.55 -2.60
CA ALA A 31 -3.65 -1.89 -3.87
C ALA A 31 -3.35 -0.61 -4.64
N MET A 32 -2.19 -0.58 -5.30
CA MET A 32 -1.86 0.51 -6.18
C MET A 32 -1.68 -0.04 -7.59
N ARG A 33 -2.16 0.72 -8.57
CA ARG A 33 -1.86 0.48 -9.96
C ARG A 33 -0.56 1.20 -10.27
N VAL A 34 0.39 0.46 -10.83
CA VAL A 34 1.72 0.99 -11.13
C VAL A 34 1.82 1.22 -12.62
N PHE A 35 2.32 2.39 -13.01
CA PHE A 35 2.42 2.77 -14.41
C PHE A 35 3.87 2.66 -14.89
N MET A 36 4.03 2.42 -16.17
CA MET A 36 5.33 2.50 -16.85
C MET A 36 6.41 1.60 -16.22
N ASN A 37 6.00 0.42 -15.79
CA ASN A 37 6.93 -0.58 -15.24
C ASN A 37 7.74 -0.06 -14.05
N LYS A 38 7.11 0.73 -13.19
CA LYS A 38 7.78 1.32 -12.03
C LYS A 38 7.58 0.51 -10.74
N GLU A 39 7.29 -0.79 -10.86
CA GLU A 39 7.07 -1.64 -9.68
C GLU A 39 8.29 -1.68 -8.77
N ALA A 40 9.49 -1.78 -9.36
CA ALA A 40 10.71 -1.81 -8.55
C ALA A 40 10.92 -0.48 -7.83
N LEU A 41 10.55 0.63 -8.46
CA LEU A 41 10.66 1.94 -7.81
C LEU A 41 9.70 2.02 -6.63
N CYS A 42 8.48 1.50 -6.78
CA CYS A 42 7.52 1.49 -5.68
C CYS A 42 8.07 0.66 -4.51
N ARG A 43 8.62 -0.52 -4.80
CA ARG A 43 9.21 -1.37 -3.79
C ARG A 43 10.36 -0.66 -3.07
N ASP A 44 11.23 -0.03 -3.85
CA ASP A 44 12.42 0.60 -3.27
C ASP A 44 12.04 1.80 -2.40
N LEU A 45 11.09 2.61 -2.83
CA LEU A 45 10.64 3.74 -2.02
C LEU A 45 9.93 3.24 -0.76
N PHE A 46 9.11 2.20 -0.90
CA PHE A 46 8.43 1.59 0.24
C PHE A 46 9.47 1.12 1.26
N ASN A 47 10.50 0.43 0.80
CA ASN A 47 11.52 -0.08 1.69
C ASN A 47 12.33 1.02 2.34
N LEU A 48 12.57 2.12 1.62
CA LEU A 48 13.28 3.24 2.19
C LEU A 48 12.51 3.80 3.39
N PHE A 49 11.21 4.04 3.22
CA PHE A 49 10.41 4.55 4.32
C PHE A 49 10.28 3.52 5.44
N ASN A 50 10.06 2.25 5.07
CA ASN A 50 9.84 1.21 6.06
C ASN A 50 11.08 0.95 6.91
N ASN A 51 12.27 1.12 6.33
CA ASN A 51 13.51 0.96 7.08
C ASN A 51 13.63 2.03 8.16
N VAL A 52 13.17 3.25 7.89
CA VAL A 52 13.16 4.31 8.90
C VAL A 52 12.15 3.97 10.00
N LEU A 53 11.00 3.41 9.62
CA LEU A 53 10.01 3.01 10.63
C LEU A 53 10.52 1.88 11.52
N LYS A 54 11.33 0.97 10.96
CA LYS A 54 11.91 -0.10 11.74
C LYS A 54 13.04 0.38 12.65
N ASP A 55 13.71 1.46 12.26
CA ASP A 55 14.84 1.99 13.01
C ASP A 55 14.72 3.51 13.03
N PRO A 56 13.97 4.06 13.98
CA PRO A 56 13.74 5.51 14.03
C PRO A 56 15.01 6.34 14.17
N ASP A 57 16.12 5.73 14.60
CA ASP A 57 17.38 6.47 14.67
C ASP A 57 17.88 6.89 13.29
N GLN A 58 17.35 6.29 12.22
CA GLN A 58 17.70 6.69 10.87
C GLN A 58 16.84 7.84 10.36
N MET A 59 15.91 8.34 11.20
CA MET A 59 15.01 9.38 10.76
C MET A 59 15.78 10.67 10.46
N LYS A 60 15.43 11.29 9.36
CA LYS A 60 16.03 12.53 8.94
C LYS A 60 14.95 13.59 8.82
N ASN A 61 15.37 14.84 8.73
CA ASN A 61 14.43 15.96 8.67
C ASN A 61 13.49 15.89 7.49
N THR A 62 13.87 15.18 6.45
CA THR A 62 13.06 15.10 5.25
C THR A 62 12.07 13.95 5.28
N PHE A 63 12.01 13.18 6.36
CA PHE A 63 11.06 12.07 6.44
C PHE A 63 9.63 12.61 6.52
N PRO A 64 8.72 12.18 5.63
CA PRO A 64 7.37 12.75 5.63
C PRO A 64 6.63 12.43 6.92
N GLU A 65 5.98 13.45 7.49
CA GLU A 65 5.24 13.27 8.72
C GLU A 65 4.09 12.28 8.55
N ASP A 66 3.44 12.30 7.40
CA ASP A 66 2.31 11.42 7.15
C ASP A 66 2.73 9.95 7.04
N MET A 67 4.03 9.67 6.88
CA MET A 67 4.52 8.30 6.83
C MET A 67 4.74 7.72 8.23
N MET A 68 4.71 8.57 9.26
CA MET A 68 4.91 8.09 10.63
C MET A 68 3.78 7.15 11.02
N GLY A 69 4.14 6.05 11.63
CA GLY A 69 3.18 5.04 12.07
C GLY A 69 3.87 3.71 12.30
N ASP A 70 3.10 2.65 12.27
CA ASP A 70 3.67 1.32 12.47
C ASP A 70 4.41 0.85 11.23
N VAL A 71 5.28 -0.12 11.41
CA VAL A 71 6.00 -0.78 10.32
C VAL A 71 4.99 -1.36 9.35
N MET A 72 5.28 -1.24 8.07
CA MET A 72 4.38 -1.64 7.00
C MET A 72 4.79 -2.97 6.39
N GLU A 73 3.92 -3.53 5.55
CA GLU A 73 4.22 -4.72 4.77
C GLU A 73 3.85 -4.45 3.33
N TYR A 74 4.46 -5.16 2.40
CA TYR A 74 4.01 -5.09 1.01
C TYR A 74 3.99 -6.50 0.41
N TYR A 75 3.23 -6.63 -0.67
CA TYR A 75 3.20 -7.87 -1.45
C TYR A 75 3.30 -7.47 -2.91
N ALA A 76 4.44 -7.71 -3.50
CA ALA A 76 4.71 -7.47 -4.91
C ALA A 76 5.86 -8.39 -5.32
N PRO A 77 5.55 -9.69 -5.52
CA PRO A 77 6.61 -10.66 -5.79
C PRO A 77 7.26 -10.42 -7.15
N PHE A 78 8.56 -10.62 -7.20
CA PHE A 78 9.34 -10.51 -8.42
C PHE A 78 9.92 -11.88 -8.75
N VAL A 79 10.07 -12.15 -10.03
CA VAL A 79 10.76 -13.35 -10.48
C VAL A 79 12.05 -12.93 -11.15
N LYS A 80 13.07 -13.76 -11.02
CA LYS A 80 14.35 -13.52 -11.65
C LYS A 80 14.46 -14.41 -12.89
N GLU A 81 14.84 -13.80 -14.00
CA GLU A 81 14.99 -14.52 -15.25
C GLU A 81 16.40 -14.32 -15.78
N ARG A 82 16.94 -15.35 -16.39
CA ARG A 82 18.27 -15.26 -16.99
C ARG A 82 18.09 -14.95 -18.47
N HIS A 83 18.81 -13.93 -18.90
CA HIS A 83 18.74 -13.48 -20.27
C HIS A 83 20.15 -13.37 -20.82
N VAL A 84 20.27 -13.45 -22.12
CA VAL A 84 21.55 -13.21 -22.79
C VAL A 84 21.41 -11.87 -23.50
N ASN A 85 22.29 -10.93 -23.16
CA ASN A 85 22.21 -9.60 -23.76
C ASN A 85 22.78 -9.62 -25.19
N SER A 86 22.75 -8.47 -25.86
CA SER A 86 23.20 -8.36 -27.26
C SER A 86 24.70 -8.69 -27.42
N GLN A 87 25.46 -8.67 -26.33
CA GLN A 87 26.88 -8.98 -26.38
C GLN A 87 27.14 -10.43 -25.98
N GLY A 88 26.10 -11.23 -25.83
CA GLY A 88 26.27 -12.64 -25.46
C GLY A 88 26.52 -12.87 -23.99
N LYS A 89 26.43 -11.82 -23.16
CA LYS A 89 26.68 -11.95 -21.73
C LYS A 89 25.39 -12.36 -21.01
N LYS A 90 25.52 -13.29 -20.07
CA LYS A 90 24.37 -13.71 -19.26
C LYS A 90 24.11 -12.68 -18.20
N ILE A 91 22.87 -12.25 -18.10
CA ILE A 91 22.45 -11.29 -17.10
C ILE A 91 21.21 -11.83 -16.40
N VAL A 92 20.96 -11.34 -15.18
CA VAL A 92 19.75 -11.67 -14.42
C VAL A 92 18.86 -10.45 -14.41
N VAL A 93 17.62 -10.64 -14.82
CA VAL A 93 16.66 -9.55 -14.88
C VAL A 93 15.52 -9.88 -13.93
N GLU A 94 15.09 -8.90 -13.15
CA GLU A 94 13.92 -9.05 -12.28
C GLU A 94 12.71 -8.47 -12.99
N ARG A 95 11.59 -9.14 -12.89
CA ARG A 95 10.34 -8.60 -13.35
C ARG A 95 9.23 -8.94 -12.37
N PRO A 96 8.20 -8.10 -12.26
CA PRO A 96 7.11 -8.41 -11.33
C PRO A 96 6.35 -9.64 -11.79
N LEU A 97 6.00 -10.49 -10.83
CA LEU A 97 5.17 -11.65 -11.12
C LEU A 97 3.76 -11.21 -11.49
N ILE A 98 3.27 -10.16 -10.84
CA ILE A 98 1.95 -9.60 -11.11
C ILE A 98 2.17 -8.17 -11.61
N PRO A 99 2.21 -7.97 -12.92
CA PRO A 99 2.53 -6.65 -13.46
C PRO A 99 1.49 -5.59 -13.10
N SER A 100 1.96 -4.38 -12.91
CA SER A 100 1.13 -3.20 -12.68
C SER A 100 0.39 -3.18 -11.34
N LEU A 101 0.74 -4.07 -10.42
CA LEU A 101 0.11 -4.07 -9.11
C LEU A 101 1.14 -4.06 -8.00
N PHE A 102 0.84 -3.31 -6.96
CA PHE A 102 1.66 -3.27 -5.75
C PHE A 102 0.69 -3.20 -4.58
N PHE A 103 0.75 -4.19 -3.69
CA PHE A 103 -0.12 -4.23 -2.52
C PHE A 103 0.67 -3.84 -1.29
N MET A 104 0.10 -2.98 -0.44
CA MET A 104 0.76 -2.59 0.78
C MET A 104 -0.21 -2.68 1.95
N ARG A 105 0.31 -3.03 3.11
CA ARG A 105 -0.45 -3.04 4.34
C ARG A 105 0.09 -1.93 5.22
N SER A 106 -0.74 -0.96 5.51
CA SER A 106 -0.35 0.22 6.26
C SER A 106 -1.61 0.91 6.76
N ASN A 107 -1.46 1.98 7.52
CA ASN A 107 -2.62 2.81 7.79
C ASN A 107 -2.91 3.67 6.54
N LYS A 108 -4.07 4.32 6.54
CA LYS A 108 -4.51 5.07 5.38
C LYS A 108 -3.60 6.26 5.07
N ARG A 109 -3.12 6.94 6.11
CA ARG A 109 -2.24 8.09 5.90
C ARG A 109 -0.94 7.69 5.23
N GLN A 110 -0.37 6.57 5.65
CA GLN A 110 0.87 6.06 5.06
C GLN A 110 0.65 5.70 3.59
N ALA A 111 -0.47 5.07 3.26
CA ALA A 111 -0.76 4.71 1.88
C ALA A 111 -0.91 5.94 1.00
N LEU A 112 -1.64 6.95 1.47
CA LEU A 112 -1.79 8.18 0.72
C LEU A 112 -0.46 8.93 0.59
N CYS A 113 0.38 8.85 1.62
CA CYS A 113 1.69 9.46 1.58
C CYS A 113 2.58 8.80 0.54
N LEU A 114 2.59 7.48 0.49
CA LEU A 114 3.40 6.77 -0.50
C LEU A 114 2.93 7.12 -1.92
N GLU A 115 1.62 7.17 -2.13
CA GLU A 115 1.09 7.55 -3.44
C GLU A 115 1.57 8.93 -3.84
N ARG A 116 1.54 9.88 -2.91
CA ARG A 116 1.97 11.23 -3.17
C ARG A 116 3.46 11.29 -3.49
N GLU A 117 4.26 10.54 -2.73
CA GLU A 117 5.70 10.53 -2.94
C GLU A 117 6.10 9.86 -4.27
N LEU A 118 5.24 9.00 -4.79
CA LEU A 118 5.50 8.35 -6.07
C LEU A 118 5.14 9.26 -7.26
N CYS A 119 4.53 10.41 -7.00
CA CYS A 119 4.35 11.45 -8.02
C CYS A 119 3.74 10.95 -9.32
N GLY A 120 2.64 10.26 -9.25
CA GLY A 120 1.94 9.79 -10.44
C GLY A 120 2.44 8.48 -11.03
N LYS A 121 3.51 7.91 -10.48
CA LYS A 121 4.02 6.63 -10.98
C LYS A 121 3.18 5.46 -10.51
N ALA A 122 2.37 5.65 -9.49
CA ALA A 122 1.42 4.66 -9.01
C ALA A 122 0.24 5.38 -8.38
N ARG A 123 -0.91 4.74 -8.41
CA ARG A 123 -2.12 5.30 -7.85
C ARG A 123 -2.90 4.24 -7.10
N LEU A 124 -3.40 4.61 -5.93
CA LEU A 124 -4.23 3.73 -5.13
C LEU A 124 -5.57 3.51 -5.84
N TYR A 125 -6.06 2.28 -5.80
CA TYR A 125 -7.41 2.00 -6.25
C TYR A 125 -8.40 2.60 -5.26
N ARG A 126 -9.42 3.26 -5.78
CA ARG A 126 -10.38 3.98 -4.96
C ARG A 126 -11.80 3.58 -5.30
N GLN A 127 -12.69 3.85 -4.37
CA GLN A 127 -14.13 3.70 -4.56
C GLN A 127 -14.78 4.97 -4.04
N LEU A 128 -16.00 5.22 -4.48
CA LEU A 128 -16.73 6.39 -3.99
C LEU A 128 -17.41 6.04 -2.69
N VAL A 129 -17.21 6.90 -1.69
CA VAL A 129 -17.90 6.80 -0.41
C VAL A 129 -18.53 8.17 -0.24
N ASP A 130 -19.86 8.23 -0.32
CA ASP A 130 -20.62 9.49 -0.28
C ASP A 130 -20.07 10.47 -1.30
N PHE A 131 -19.87 9.98 -2.53
CA PHE A 131 -19.37 10.77 -3.65
C PHE A 131 -17.95 11.27 -3.48
N ASP A 132 -17.22 10.75 -2.51
CA ASP A 132 -15.83 11.12 -2.27
C ASP A 132 -14.93 9.92 -2.57
N PRO A 133 -13.95 10.05 -3.46
CA PRO A 133 -13.06 8.92 -3.75
C PRO A 133 -12.19 8.60 -2.55
N GLN A 134 -12.24 7.36 -2.11
CA GLN A 134 -11.47 6.89 -0.97
C GLN A 134 -10.70 5.63 -1.34
N PRO A 135 -9.49 5.44 -0.83
CA PRO A 135 -8.76 4.20 -1.10
C PRO A 135 -9.56 2.99 -0.62
N ILE A 136 -9.52 1.92 -1.42
CA ILE A 136 -10.22 0.70 -1.07
C ILE A 136 -9.40 -0.07 -0.05
N ALA A 137 -9.96 -0.32 1.12
CA ALA A 137 -9.31 -1.15 2.12
C ALA A 137 -9.68 -2.61 1.85
N ILE A 138 -8.70 -3.43 1.55
CA ILE A 138 -8.91 -4.84 1.24
C ILE A 138 -8.83 -5.63 2.54
N PRO A 139 -9.85 -6.42 2.89
CA PRO A 139 -9.80 -7.21 4.11
C PRO A 139 -8.61 -8.15 4.13
N ASN A 140 -7.97 -8.28 5.28
CA ASN A 140 -6.80 -9.12 5.43
C ASN A 140 -7.06 -10.56 4.97
N ARG A 141 -8.24 -11.08 5.24
CA ARG A 141 -8.59 -12.44 4.83
C ARG A 141 -8.54 -12.60 3.32
N GLN A 142 -9.04 -11.61 2.57
CA GLN A 142 -9.02 -11.68 1.13
C GLN A 142 -7.58 -11.61 0.61
N MET A 143 -6.76 -10.78 1.21
CA MET A 143 -5.36 -10.70 0.80
C MET A 143 -4.61 -11.99 1.10
N GLN A 144 -4.88 -12.61 2.24
CA GLN A 144 -4.23 -13.87 2.55
C GLN A 144 -4.62 -14.95 1.54
N MET A 145 -5.89 -15.01 1.15
CA MET A 145 -6.31 -15.98 0.16
C MET A 145 -5.65 -15.70 -1.19
N PHE A 146 -5.55 -14.43 -1.57
CA PHE A 146 -4.91 -14.05 -2.82
C PHE A 146 -3.43 -14.43 -2.81
N MET A 147 -2.74 -14.15 -1.73
CA MET A 147 -1.32 -14.45 -1.63
C MET A 147 -1.04 -15.97 -1.66
N MET A 148 -1.99 -16.76 -1.19
CA MET A 148 -1.81 -18.21 -1.19
C MET A 148 -1.86 -18.80 -2.59
N VAL A 149 -2.58 -18.18 -3.51
CA VAL A 149 -2.73 -18.72 -4.86
C VAL A 149 -1.84 -18.05 -5.89
N SER A 150 -1.13 -17.02 -5.53
CA SER A 150 -0.29 -16.29 -6.50
C SER A 150 1.22 -16.58 -6.38
#